data_6373dd918f07037a155a0fb3ab6b42bd
#
_entry.id   6373dd918f07037a155a0fb3ab6b42bd
#
_cell.length_a   1.000
_cell.length_b   1.000
_cell.length_c   1.000
_cell.angle_alpha   90.00
_cell.angle_beta   90.00
_cell.angle_gamma   90.00
#
_symmetry.space_group_name_H-M   'P 1'
#
loop_
_entity.id
_entity.type
_entity.pdbx_description
1 polymer ?
#
loop_
_entity_poly.entity_id
_entity_poly.type
_entity_poly.pdbx_seq_one_letter_code
_entity_poly.pdbx_strand_id
1 'polypeptide(L)'
;MRNVILHLCYLGTAYHGWQVQKTEVTVARTLELAAEQVVGHPVHMSGCGRTDAGVHARHYIANFRTDARVPAERLPYALNTHLPEDIVVMEAWDTHEGFNAIGSCVRKEYTYQIYNSKIRDPFYVNRAWFYPRQLDETVLARAAEQFVGTHDFAAVRSV
;
A
#
# COMPACT_ATOMS: atom_id res chain seq x y z
N MET A 1 11.90 21.79 9.10
CA MET A 1 11.43 20.75 8.16
C MET A 1 10.10 20.22 8.66
N ARG A 2 9.02 20.34 7.91
CA ARG A 2 7.71 19.82 8.31
C ARG A 2 7.58 18.35 7.94
N ASN A 3 6.72 17.63 8.62
CA ASN A 3 6.41 16.23 8.36
C ASN A 3 4.99 16.11 7.77
N VAL A 4 4.86 15.50 6.61
CA VAL A 4 3.60 15.40 5.88
C VAL A 4 3.18 13.94 5.80
N ILE A 5 1.93 13.65 6.15
CA ILE A 5 1.30 12.35 5.96
C ILE A 5 0.60 12.35 4.59
N LEU A 6 0.71 11.24 3.91
CA LEU A 6 -0.04 10.90 2.70
C LEU A 6 -0.94 9.70 2.96
N HIS A 7 -2.21 9.82 2.63
CA HIS A 7 -3.14 8.71 2.46
C HIS A 7 -3.22 8.38 0.98
N LEU A 8 -2.87 7.16 0.62
CA LEU A 8 -2.80 6.74 -0.77
C LEU A 8 -3.38 5.35 -1.00
N CYS A 9 -3.68 5.04 -2.24
CA CYS A 9 -4.00 3.71 -2.71
C CYS A 9 -3.19 3.37 -3.96
N TYR A 10 -2.97 2.07 -4.21
CA TYR A 10 -2.24 1.64 -5.40
C TYR A 10 -2.59 0.22 -5.83
N LEU A 11 -2.45 -0.03 -7.13
CA LEU A 11 -2.44 -1.35 -7.73
C LEU A 11 -0.98 -1.81 -7.85
N GLY A 12 -0.58 -2.80 -7.06
CA GLY A 12 0.82 -3.23 -6.98
C GLY A 12 1.30 -4.11 -8.12
N THR A 13 0.46 -4.43 -9.11
CA THR A 13 0.75 -5.40 -10.18
C THR A 13 2.07 -5.12 -10.91
N ALA A 14 2.38 -3.83 -11.16
CA ALA A 14 3.58 -3.41 -11.89
C ALA A 14 4.80 -3.15 -10.97
N TYR A 15 4.68 -3.42 -9.67
CA TYR A 15 5.68 -3.05 -8.67
C TYR A 15 6.23 -4.25 -7.91
N HIS A 16 7.53 -4.19 -7.60
CA HIS A 16 8.20 -5.16 -6.72
C HIS A 16 8.03 -4.76 -5.24
N GLY A 17 6.77 -4.51 -4.85
CA GLY A 17 6.37 -4.12 -3.51
C GLY A 17 6.60 -2.65 -3.18
N TRP A 18 6.49 -2.35 -1.89
CA TRP A 18 6.65 -0.98 -1.38
C TRP A 18 8.10 -0.52 -1.34
N GLN A 19 8.97 -1.33 -0.73
CA GLN A 19 10.33 -0.94 -0.33
C GLN A 19 11.22 -0.63 -1.53
N VAL A 20 11.88 0.53 -1.51
CA VAL A 20 12.88 0.92 -2.52
C VAL A 20 13.96 -0.16 -2.67
N GLN A 21 14.24 -0.55 -3.90
CA GLN A 21 15.25 -1.52 -4.30
C GLN A 21 16.16 -0.92 -5.37
N LYS A 22 17.36 -1.52 -5.57
CA LYS A 22 18.37 -0.96 -6.47
C LYS A 22 17.99 -1.04 -7.95
N THR A 23 17.34 -2.12 -8.36
CA THR A 23 17.07 -2.46 -9.76
C THR A 23 15.60 -2.50 -10.13
N GLU A 24 14.72 -2.62 -9.13
CA GLU A 24 13.30 -2.89 -9.34
C GLU A 24 12.44 -1.63 -9.17
N VAL A 25 11.36 -1.55 -9.95
CA VAL A 25 10.35 -0.50 -9.79
C VAL A 25 9.50 -0.79 -8.56
N THR A 26 9.44 0.17 -7.63
CA THR A 26 8.72 0.02 -6.37
C THR A 26 7.78 1.21 -6.12
N VAL A 27 6.73 0.99 -5.35
CA VAL A 27 5.73 2.03 -5.05
C VAL A 27 6.40 3.23 -4.35
N ALA A 28 7.24 2.98 -3.34
CA ALA A 28 7.90 4.06 -2.61
C ALA A 28 8.82 4.89 -3.52
N ARG A 29 9.62 4.24 -4.42
CA ARG A 29 10.51 4.99 -5.32
C ARG A 29 9.74 5.82 -6.33
N THR A 30 8.65 5.30 -6.88
CA THR A 30 7.77 6.04 -7.80
C THR A 30 7.18 7.27 -7.10
N LEU A 31 6.72 7.10 -5.85
CA LEU A 31 6.18 8.19 -5.05
C LEU A 31 7.24 9.23 -4.67
N GLU A 32 8.47 8.80 -4.33
CA GLU A 32 9.60 9.69 -4.06
C GLU A 32 9.92 10.58 -5.27
N LEU A 33 10.01 9.97 -6.46
CA LEU A 33 10.30 10.71 -7.70
C LEU A 33 9.22 11.74 -8.03
N ALA A 34 7.95 11.40 -7.86
CA ALA A 34 6.84 12.34 -8.03
C ALA A 34 6.91 13.48 -6.99
N ALA A 35 7.23 13.16 -5.75
CA ALA A 35 7.37 14.16 -4.69
C ALA A 35 8.55 15.10 -4.94
N GLU A 36 9.69 14.59 -5.41
CA GLU A 36 10.87 15.40 -5.80
C GLU A 36 10.51 16.48 -6.84
N GLN A 37 9.64 16.16 -7.82
CA GLN A 37 9.17 17.12 -8.82
C GLN A 37 8.31 18.24 -8.21
N VAL A 38 7.53 17.92 -7.18
CA VAL A 38 6.59 18.85 -6.53
C VAL A 38 7.29 19.73 -5.49
N VAL A 39 8.20 19.16 -4.69
CA VAL A 39 8.83 19.88 -3.57
C VAL A 39 10.21 20.46 -3.91
N GLY A 40 10.82 20.05 -5.04
CA GLY A 40 12.07 20.61 -5.55
C GLY A 40 13.34 20.09 -4.86
N HIS A 41 13.25 19.01 -4.07
CA HIS A 41 14.39 18.35 -3.44
C HIS A 41 14.11 16.86 -3.20
N PRO A 42 15.16 16.02 -3.07
CA PRO A 42 14.99 14.61 -2.74
C PRO A 42 14.23 14.41 -1.43
N VAL A 43 13.33 13.43 -1.40
CA VAL A 43 12.58 13.03 -0.21
C VAL A 43 12.69 11.52 0.01
N HIS A 44 12.44 11.09 1.23
CA HIS A 44 12.35 9.68 1.59
C HIS A 44 10.96 9.37 2.14
N MET A 45 10.31 8.34 1.56
CA MET A 45 8.97 7.91 1.97
C MET A 45 9.04 6.80 3.02
N SER A 46 8.50 7.06 4.20
CA SER A 46 8.28 6.07 5.24
C SER A 46 6.85 5.55 5.16
N GLY A 47 6.65 4.27 4.85
CA GLY A 47 5.33 3.65 4.76
C GLY A 47 4.93 2.92 6.04
N CYS A 48 3.63 2.72 6.27
CA CYS A 48 3.08 2.04 7.44
C CYS A 48 3.37 0.52 7.51
N GLY A 49 3.90 -0.05 6.44
CA GLY A 49 4.31 -1.46 6.37
C GLY A 49 4.88 -1.80 5.00
N ARG A 50 5.63 -2.89 4.91
CA ARG A 50 6.09 -3.41 3.63
C ARG A 50 4.97 -4.21 2.98
N THR A 51 4.82 -4.09 1.68
CA THR A 51 4.03 -4.98 0.84
C THR A 51 4.96 -5.70 -0.12
N ASP A 52 4.68 -6.96 -0.39
CA ASP A 52 5.43 -7.76 -1.35
C ASP A 52 5.08 -7.40 -2.80
N ALA A 53 5.82 -7.94 -3.76
CA ALA A 53 5.58 -7.74 -5.18
C ALA A 53 4.15 -8.11 -5.57
N GLY A 54 3.48 -7.24 -6.34
CA GLY A 54 2.12 -7.45 -6.81
C GLY A 54 1.01 -7.13 -5.82
N VAL A 55 1.31 -6.88 -4.54
CA VAL A 55 0.29 -6.59 -3.51
C VAL A 55 -0.28 -5.19 -3.71
N HIS A 56 -1.62 -5.09 -3.70
CA HIS A 56 -2.35 -3.83 -3.78
C HIS A 56 -2.59 -3.23 -2.39
N ALA A 57 -2.86 -1.94 -2.34
CA ALA A 57 -3.35 -1.30 -1.12
C ALA A 57 -4.53 -0.37 -1.43
N ARG A 58 -5.63 -0.51 -0.70
CA ARG A 58 -6.80 0.39 -0.79
C ARG A 58 -6.63 1.62 0.10
N HIS A 59 -6.00 1.42 1.27
CA HIS A 59 -5.70 2.44 2.26
C HIS A 59 -4.28 2.23 2.75
N TYR A 60 -3.41 3.18 2.45
CA TYR A 60 -2.02 3.09 2.84
C TYR A 60 -1.55 4.45 3.35
N ILE A 61 -0.86 4.45 4.48
CA ILE A 61 -0.32 5.67 5.07
C ILE A 61 1.19 5.69 4.88
N ALA A 62 1.67 6.78 4.32
CA ALA A 62 3.09 7.09 4.27
C ALA A 62 3.35 8.49 4.83
N ASN A 63 4.57 8.79 5.20
CA ASN A 63 4.98 10.14 5.51
C ASN A 63 6.35 10.46 4.95
N PHE A 64 6.59 11.74 4.73
CA PHE A 64 7.88 12.29 4.33
C PHE A 64 8.12 13.67 4.94
N ARG A 65 9.38 14.09 4.95
CA ARG A 65 9.78 15.40 5.46
C ARG A 65 10.16 16.34 4.33
N THR A 66 9.73 17.60 4.44
CA THR A 66 10.02 18.63 3.45
C THR A 66 10.09 20.01 4.12
N ASP A 67 10.79 20.95 3.50
CA ASP A 67 10.76 22.39 3.81
C ASP A 67 10.02 23.19 2.73
N ALA A 68 9.50 22.52 1.69
CA ALA A 68 8.68 23.14 0.68
C ALA A 68 7.42 23.78 1.28
N ARG A 69 7.02 24.93 0.68
CA ARG A 69 5.88 25.73 1.15
C ARG A 69 4.53 25.31 0.54
N VAL A 70 4.51 24.24 -0.27
CA VAL A 70 3.25 23.75 -0.87
C VAL A 70 2.30 23.31 0.25
N PRO A 71 1.08 23.89 0.37
CA PRO A 71 0.12 23.48 1.38
C PRO A 71 -0.21 21.98 1.29
N ALA A 72 -0.38 21.30 2.43
CA ALA A 72 -0.58 19.86 2.47
C ALA A 72 -1.81 19.43 1.64
N GLU A 73 -2.90 20.17 1.72
CA GLU A 73 -4.14 19.94 0.98
C GLU A 73 -4.00 20.07 -0.55
N ARG A 74 -2.92 20.68 -1.03
CA ARG A 74 -2.61 20.80 -2.47
C ARG A 74 -1.71 19.68 -2.98
N LEU A 75 -1.03 18.98 -2.07
CA LEU A 75 -0.11 17.90 -2.45
C LEU A 75 -0.78 16.76 -3.23
N PRO A 76 -1.99 16.27 -2.89
CA PRO A 76 -2.65 15.23 -3.68
C PRO A 76 -2.79 15.62 -5.16
N TYR A 77 -3.23 16.82 -5.43
CA TYR A 77 -3.39 17.33 -6.81
C TYR A 77 -2.05 17.42 -7.53
N ALA A 78 -1.03 17.99 -6.88
CA ALA A 78 0.28 18.14 -7.47
C ALA A 78 0.99 16.80 -7.68
N LEU A 79 0.95 15.88 -6.70
CA LEU A 79 1.60 14.57 -6.80
C LEU A 79 0.95 13.71 -7.88
N ASN A 80 -0.38 13.68 -7.97
CA ASN A 80 -1.10 12.87 -8.95
C ASN A 80 -0.86 13.32 -10.40
N THR A 81 -0.36 14.52 -10.66
CA THR A 81 0.07 14.92 -12.02
C THR A 81 1.38 14.28 -12.46
N HIS A 82 2.17 13.77 -11.51
CA HIS A 82 3.47 13.11 -11.75
C HIS A 82 3.44 11.60 -11.48
N LEU A 83 2.34 11.09 -10.90
CA LEU A 83 2.16 9.67 -10.62
C LEU A 83 1.50 8.95 -11.80
N PRO A 84 1.82 7.67 -12.03
CA PRO A 84 1.06 6.82 -12.93
C PRO A 84 -0.33 6.53 -12.35
N GLU A 85 -1.27 6.12 -13.21
CA GLU A 85 -2.69 5.93 -12.84
C GLU A 85 -2.93 4.84 -11.77
N ASP A 86 -1.97 3.97 -11.56
CA ASP A 86 -2.05 2.87 -10.59
C ASP A 86 -1.55 3.24 -9.18
N ILE A 87 -1.09 4.49 -8.96
CA ILE A 87 -0.79 5.07 -7.63
C ILE A 87 -1.52 6.40 -7.50
N VAL A 88 -2.36 6.54 -6.48
CA VAL A 88 -3.12 7.76 -6.23
C VAL A 88 -2.92 8.22 -4.79
N VAL A 89 -2.50 9.46 -4.60
CA VAL A 89 -2.57 10.17 -3.31
C VAL A 89 -3.96 10.77 -3.17
N MET A 90 -4.70 10.33 -2.18
CA MET A 90 -6.09 10.74 -1.94
C MET A 90 -6.17 11.96 -1.04
N GLU A 91 -5.33 12.00 -0.01
CA GLU A 91 -5.31 13.05 0.99
C GLU A 91 -3.88 13.29 1.49
N ALA A 92 -3.61 14.49 1.97
CA ALA A 92 -2.36 14.82 2.65
C ALA A 92 -2.60 15.86 3.75
N TRP A 93 -1.86 15.75 4.85
CA TRP A 93 -1.92 16.72 5.97
C TRP A 93 -0.61 16.79 6.72
N ASP A 94 -0.37 17.92 7.35
CA ASP A 94 0.78 18.12 8.23
C ASP A 94 0.63 17.36 9.54
N THR A 95 1.74 16.89 10.09
CA THR A 95 1.75 16.20 11.38
C THR A 95 2.95 16.66 12.23
N HIS A 96 2.99 16.24 13.49
CA HIS A 96 4.12 16.52 14.37
C HIS A 96 5.42 15.84 13.90
N GLU A 97 6.56 16.42 14.25
CA GLU A 97 7.87 15.95 13.76
C GLU A 97 8.20 14.50 14.15
N GLY A 98 7.71 14.03 15.29
CA GLY A 98 7.95 12.67 15.79
C GLY A 98 7.10 11.59 15.13
N PHE A 99 6.14 11.94 14.25
CA PHE A 99 5.33 10.93 13.57
C PHE A 99 6.18 10.10 12.59
N ASN A 100 5.96 8.79 12.63
CA ASN A 100 6.52 7.83 11.67
C ASN A 100 5.46 6.79 11.33
N ALA A 101 5.13 6.65 10.06
CA ALA A 101 4.01 5.81 9.60
C ALA A 101 4.13 4.35 10.06
N ILE A 102 5.34 3.77 10.09
CA ILE A 102 5.52 2.38 10.54
C ILE A 102 5.38 2.26 12.07
N GLY A 103 5.96 3.18 12.82
CA GLY A 103 5.92 3.16 14.30
C GLY A 103 4.57 3.57 14.87
N SER A 104 3.80 4.36 14.13
CA SER A 104 2.48 4.85 14.53
C SER A 104 1.32 3.97 14.03
N CYS A 105 1.61 2.87 13.32
CA CYS A 105 0.61 1.99 12.77
C CYS A 105 -0.01 1.12 13.88
N VAL A 106 -1.29 1.34 14.17
CA VAL A 106 -2.04 0.62 15.22
C VAL A 106 -2.82 -0.59 14.70
N ARG A 107 -3.12 -0.62 13.40
CA ARG A 107 -3.91 -1.70 12.78
C ARG A 107 -3.50 -1.89 11.33
N LYS A 108 -3.48 -3.16 10.89
CA LYS A 108 -3.37 -3.57 9.48
C LYS A 108 -4.50 -4.53 9.16
N GLU A 109 -5.02 -4.42 7.94
CA GLU A 109 -6.03 -5.32 7.42
C GLU A 109 -5.54 -5.90 6.10
N TYR A 110 -5.64 -7.21 5.97
CA TYR A 110 -5.29 -7.94 4.76
C TYR A 110 -6.53 -8.63 4.23
N THR A 111 -6.86 -8.37 2.96
CA THR A 111 -8.01 -8.96 2.28
C THR A 111 -7.52 -9.81 1.12
N TYR A 112 -7.82 -11.10 1.17
CA TYR A 112 -7.59 -12.02 0.06
C TYR A 112 -8.89 -12.21 -0.70
N GLN A 113 -8.87 -11.88 -2.00
CA GLN A 113 -10.03 -12.04 -2.87
C GLN A 113 -9.92 -13.34 -3.65
N ILE A 114 -10.95 -14.18 -3.56
CA ILE A 114 -11.06 -15.43 -4.32
C ILE A 114 -12.23 -15.29 -5.31
N TYR A 115 -11.94 -15.42 -6.59
CA TYR A 115 -12.97 -15.52 -7.63
C TYR A 115 -13.30 -16.99 -7.88
N ASN A 116 -14.32 -17.48 -7.16
CA ASN A 116 -14.75 -18.88 -7.25
C ASN A 116 -15.81 -19.03 -8.34
N SER A 117 -15.39 -19.44 -9.55
CA SER A 117 -16.26 -19.64 -10.71
C SER A 117 -15.65 -20.66 -11.65
N LYS A 118 -16.48 -21.38 -12.43
CA LYS A 118 -16.00 -22.32 -13.46
C LYS A 118 -15.31 -21.62 -14.62
N ILE A 119 -15.64 -20.36 -14.90
CA ILE A 119 -15.15 -19.57 -16.04
C ILE A 119 -14.44 -18.34 -15.50
N ARG A 120 -13.30 -17.99 -16.11
CA ARG A 120 -12.54 -16.76 -15.79
C ARG A 120 -13.30 -15.52 -16.23
N ASP A 121 -13.14 -14.46 -15.45
CA ASP A 121 -13.57 -13.12 -15.80
C ASP A 121 -12.32 -12.21 -15.85
N PRO A 122 -12.05 -11.53 -16.98
CA PRO A 122 -10.88 -10.69 -17.15
C PRO A 122 -10.84 -9.49 -16.18
N PHE A 123 -11.96 -9.04 -15.64
CA PHE A 123 -12.01 -7.95 -14.67
C PHE A 123 -11.42 -8.29 -13.29
N TYR A 124 -11.22 -9.59 -13.01
CA TYR A 124 -10.57 -10.07 -11.78
C TYR A 124 -9.09 -10.42 -11.96
N VAL A 125 -8.54 -10.27 -13.17
CA VAL A 125 -7.11 -10.53 -13.42
C VAL A 125 -6.25 -9.63 -12.53
N ASN A 126 -5.28 -10.24 -11.85
CA ASN A 126 -4.39 -9.61 -10.86
C ASN A 126 -5.09 -8.96 -9.65
N ARG A 127 -6.41 -9.17 -9.46
CA ARG A 127 -7.19 -8.63 -8.34
C ARG A 127 -7.79 -9.69 -7.44
N ALA A 128 -7.97 -10.91 -7.97
CA ALA A 128 -8.49 -12.03 -7.22
C ALA A 128 -7.82 -13.35 -7.66
N TRP A 129 -7.70 -14.27 -6.74
CA TRP A 129 -7.27 -15.62 -7.07
C TRP A 129 -8.42 -16.37 -7.72
N PHE A 130 -8.26 -16.74 -8.99
CA PHE A 130 -9.23 -17.57 -9.71
C PHE A 130 -9.14 -19.02 -9.23
N TYR A 131 -10.24 -19.54 -8.70
CA TYR A 131 -10.34 -20.93 -8.26
C TYR A 131 -11.57 -21.60 -8.90
N PRO A 132 -11.38 -22.59 -9.84
CA PRO A 132 -12.48 -23.14 -10.63
C PRO A 132 -13.29 -24.22 -9.92
N ARG A 133 -12.79 -24.82 -8.85
CA ARG A 133 -13.52 -25.82 -8.07
C ARG A 133 -14.41 -25.12 -7.05
N GLN A 134 -15.60 -25.71 -6.82
CA GLN A 134 -16.49 -25.18 -5.78
C GLN A 134 -15.82 -25.22 -4.41
N LEU A 135 -15.82 -24.11 -3.72
CA LEU A 135 -15.37 -23.98 -2.34
C LEU A 135 -16.56 -24.13 -1.38
N ASP A 136 -16.33 -24.79 -0.27
CA ASP A 136 -17.27 -24.84 0.83
C ASP A 136 -17.01 -23.67 1.78
N GLU A 137 -17.87 -22.67 1.71
CA GLU A 137 -17.73 -21.45 2.52
C GLU A 137 -17.85 -21.75 4.03
N THR A 138 -18.60 -22.78 4.42
CA THR A 138 -18.73 -23.18 5.83
C THR A 138 -17.41 -23.73 6.36
N VAL A 139 -16.71 -24.53 5.55
CA VAL A 139 -15.39 -25.04 5.92
C VAL A 139 -14.37 -23.92 5.98
N LEU A 140 -14.41 -22.99 5.02
CA LEU A 140 -13.52 -21.81 5.02
C LEU A 140 -13.75 -20.93 6.26
N ALA A 141 -15.01 -20.66 6.61
CA ALA A 141 -15.33 -19.86 7.79
C ALA A 141 -14.80 -20.51 9.08
N ARG A 142 -15.04 -21.82 9.27
CA ARG A 142 -14.49 -22.56 10.43
C ARG A 142 -12.97 -22.59 10.47
N ALA A 143 -12.32 -22.68 9.30
CA ALA A 143 -10.86 -22.61 9.23
C ALA A 143 -10.35 -21.20 9.61
N ALA A 144 -11.02 -20.13 9.15
CA ALA A 144 -10.69 -18.76 9.48
C ALA A 144 -10.82 -18.45 10.98
N GLU A 145 -11.78 -19.05 11.67
CA GLU A 145 -11.96 -18.92 13.13
C GLU A 145 -10.71 -19.33 13.92
N GLN A 146 -9.89 -20.25 13.39
CA GLN A 146 -8.63 -20.67 14.02
C GLN A 146 -7.57 -19.55 14.06
N PHE A 147 -7.73 -18.50 13.27
CA PHE A 147 -6.83 -17.34 13.24
C PHE A 147 -7.31 -16.20 14.15
N VAL A 148 -8.49 -16.31 14.75
CA VAL A 148 -9.05 -15.30 15.66
C VAL A 148 -8.38 -15.38 17.02
N GLY A 149 -7.88 -14.24 17.53
CA GLY A 149 -7.23 -14.14 18.83
C GLY A 149 -5.72 -13.90 18.74
N THR A 150 -5.03 -14.23 19.83
CA THR A 150 -3.57 -14.07 19.92
C THR A 150 -2.91 -15.43 19.72
N HIS A 151 -2.14 -15.57 18.66
CA HIS A 151 -1.49 -16.82 18.27
C HIS A 151 -0.03 -16.57 17.87
N ASP A 152 0.79 -17.61 17.96
CA ASP A 152 2.11 -17.64 17.33
C ASP A 152 1.96 -18.06 15.87
N PHE A 153 2.12 -17.10 14.96
CA PHE A 153 2.05 -17.33 13.51
C PHE A 153 3.40 -17.68 12.87
N ALA A 154 4.42 -18.04 13.66
CA ALA A 154 5.76 -18.35 13.15
C ALA A 154 5.75 -19.43 12.04
N ALA A 155 4.86 -20.41 12.14
CA ALA A 155 4.73 -21.52 11.17
C ALA A 155 4.12 -21.10 9.81
N VAL A 156 3.45 -19.94 9.72
CA VAL A 156 2.74 -19.48 8.50
C VAL A 156 3.27 -18.14 7.96
N ARG A 157 4.34 -17.60 8.56
CA ARG A 157 5.01 -16.41 8.04
C ARG A 157 6.07 -16.76 7.00
N SER A 158 6.35 -15.80 6.10
CA SER A 158 7.53 -15.86 5.22
C SER A 158 8.81 -15.80 6.07
N VAL A 159 9.83 -16.56 5.69
CA VAL A 159 11.15 -16.58 6.34
C VAL A 159 12.01 -15.44 5.82
#